data_226231d428acddaf913dcb3f8939a968
#
_entry.id   226231d428acddaf913dcb3f8939a968
#
_cell.length_a   1.000
_cell.length_b   1.000
_cell.length_c   1.000
_cell.angle_alpha   90.00
_cell.angle_beta   90.00
_cell.angle_gamma   90.00
#
_symmetry.space_group_name_H-M   'P 1'
#
loop_
_entity.id
_entity.type
_entity.pdbx_description
1 polymer ?
#
loop_
_entity_poly.entity_id
_entity_poly.type
_entity_poly.pdbx_seq_one_letter_code
_entity_poly.pdbx_strand_id
1 'polypeptide(L)'
;MHYNFIESQGAPSKDPLTLWQQGGPGSSGFGFGYMAELGPFHLSQQSMEGMKGGVPNLWRNDYSWDALSNILILEHPPGTGFSYCAAKNGSAVPCKWNDETQAEAFLMELEGWFDLFPEYKEHDLFLTGESYAGLLLPNLMHQIATQPRAAAISKNLKGAAIGNGCTGTPGQTVAKPGTCNLGGDFDTQHNVDLFFGHGMLSRKSRDAIYKACPFSCTAELEACHNSSGAACNKALGAMDQVGA
;
A
#
# COMPACT_ATOMS: atom_id res chain seq x y z
N MET A 1 -13.76 -14.49 1.42
CA MET A 1 -13.27 -13.12 1.35
C MET A 1 -14.30 -12.15 1.89
N HIS A 2 -13.88 -11.14 2.62
CA HIS A 2 -14.71 -10.02 3.07
C HIS A 2 -14.43 -8.79 2.22
N TYR A 3 -15.45 -8.01 1.92
CA TYR A 3 -15.33 -6.74 1.20
C TYR A 3 -16.25 -5.68 1.81
N ASN A 4 -15.89 -4.42 1.60
CA ASN A 4 -16.74 -3.26 1.80
C ASN A 4 -16.90 -2.54 0.46
N PHE A 5 -18.13 -2.15 0.17
CA PHE A 5 -18.44 -1.37 -1.00
C PHE A 5 -19.29 -0.15 -0.62
N ILE A 6 -18.93 0.99 -1.18
CA ILE A 6 -19.59 2.27 -0.92
C ILE A 6 -19.88 2.89 -2.27
N GLU A 7 -21.13 3.18 -2.53
CA GLU A 7 -21.51 3.92 -3.72
C GLU A 7 -21.07 5.38 -3.65
N SER A 8 -20.72 5.94 -4.79
CA SER A 8 -20.43 7.37 -4.92
C SER A 8 -21.60 8.23 -4.44
N GLN A 9 -21.31 9.34 -3.80
CA GLN A 9 -22.30 10.35 -3.43
C GLN A 9 -22.82 11.15 -4.65
N GLY A 10 -22.16 11.02 -5.81
CA GLY A 10 -22.51 11.69 -7.06
C GLY A 10 -23.49 10.89 -7.92
N ALA A 11 -22.97 10.22 -8.92
CA ALA A 11 -23.71 9.39 -9.86
C ALA A 11 -23.16 7.95 -9.88
N PRO A 12 -23.51 7.09 -8.91
CA PRO A 12 -22.92 5.76 -8.75
C PRO A 12 -22.87 4.92 -10.02
N SER A 13 -23.91 5.02 -10.87
CA SER A 13 -23.99 4.28 -12.13
C SER A 13 -23.07 4.81 -13.25
N LYS A 14 -22.35 5.90 -13.02
CA LYS A 14 -21.45 6.54 -14.01
C LYS A 14 -20.07 6.84 -13.46
N ASP A 15 -19.98 7.06 -12.17
CA ASP A 15 -18.72 7.39 -11.51
C ASP A 15 -17.77 6.18 -11.51
N PRO A 16 -16.46 6.40 -11.55
CA PRO A 16 -15.50 5.31 -11.61
C PRO A 16 -15.61 4.39 -10.39
N LEU A 17 -15.02 3.21 -10.51
CA LEU A 17 -14.78 2.27 -9.41
C LEU A 17 -13.32 2.40 -8.97
N THR A 18 -13.12 2.73 -7.72
CA THR A 18 -11.79 2.78 -7.09
C THR A 18 -11.65 1.62 -6.11
N LEU A 19 -10.73 0.69 -6.41
CA LEU A 19 -10.32 -0.32 -5.45
C LEU A 19 -9.25 0.27 -4.55
N TRP A 20 -9.44 0.19 -3.24
CA TRP A 20 -8.44 0.55 -2.23
C TRP A 20 -7.83 -0.69 -1.61
N GLN A 21 -6.49 -0.76 -1.61
CA GLN A 21 -5.70 -1.80 -0.96
C GLN A 21 -4.86 -1.22 0.17
N GLN A 22 -5.13 -1.68 1.37
CA GLN A 22 -4.32 -1.33 2.54
C GLN A 22 -2.98 -2.07 2.51
N GLY A 23 -1.98 -1.47 3.13
CA GLY A 23 -0.64 -2.04 3.28
C GLY A 23 -0.50 -3.07 4.39
N GLY A 24 0.57 -3.04 5.08
CA GLY A 24 0.96 -3.93 6.16
C GLY A 24 2.20 -4.75 5.79
N PRO A 25 2.12 -5.96 5.18
CA PRO A 25 0.93 -6.65 4.69
C PRO A 25 -0.02 -7.10 5.80
N GLY A 26 -1.31 -7.23 5.47
CA GLY A 26 -2.33 -7.76 6.38
C GLY A 26 -3.00 -6.71 7.28
N SER A 27 -2.82 -5.42 7.02
CA SER A 27 -3.64 -4.38 7.66
C SER A 27 -5.04 -4.36 7.04
N SER A 28 -6.07 -4.22 7.89
CA SER A 28 -7.45 -4.20 7.44
C SER A 28 -7.77 -2.95 6.62
N GLY A 29 -8.21 -3.14 5.38
CA GLY A 29 -8.70 -2.06 4.53
C GLY A 29 -9.98 -1.43 5.08
N PHE A 30 -10.83 -2.22 5.75
CA PHE A 30 -11.99 -1.70 6.46
C PHE A 30 -11.57 -0.85 7.67
N GLY A 31 -10.68 -1.38 8.51
CA GLY A 31 -10.29 -0.70 9.74
C GLY A 31 -9.50 0.59 9.50
N PHE A 32 -8.49 0.53 8.64
CA PHE A 32 -7.65 1.69 8.33
C PHE A 32 -8.20 2.49 7.16
N GLY A 33 -8.29 1.92 5.97
CA GLY A 33 -8.72 2.64 4.77
C GLY A 33 -10.11 3.26 4.93
N TYR A 34 -11.13 2.45 5.26
CA TYR A 34 -12.49 2.95 5.35
C TYR A 34 -12.74 3.82 6.59
N MET A 35 -12.32 3.35 7.78
CA MET A 35 -12.72 3.97 9.05
C MET A 35 -11.76 5.07 9.51
N ALA A 36 -10.52 5.12 9.00
CA ALA A 36 -9.53 6.07 9.47
C ALA A 36 -9.02 7.03 8.38
N GLU A 37 -9.18 6.72 7.08
CA GLU A 37 -8.54 7.47 6.00
C GLU A 37 -9.54 8.04 4.99
N LEU A 38 -10.13 7.19 4.14
CA LEU A 38 -10.82 7.65 2.92
C LEU A 38 -12.33 7.46 2.91
N GLY A 39 -12.89 6.74 3.87
CA GLY A 39 -14.33 6.52 3.94
C GLY A 39 -15.12 7.73 4.42
N PRO A 40 -16.48 7.68 4.35
CA PRO A 40 -17.35 8.79 4.70
C PRO A 40 -17.36 9.14 6.19
N PHE A 41 -16.84 8.25 7.03
CA PHE A 41 -16.78 8.44 8.47
C PHE A 41 -15.39 8.15 9.00
N HIS A 42 -14.97 8.93 10.00
CA HIS A 42 -13.71 8.72 10.69
C HIS A 42 -13.92 8.18 12.10
N LEU A 43 -13.14 7.16 12.44
CA LEU A 43 -12.79 6.76 13.80
C LEU A 43 -11.45 7.38 14.17
N SER A 44 -11.40 8.11 15.26
CA SER A 44 -10.21 8.75 15.81
C SER A 44 -10.13 8.52 17.31
N GLN A 45 -9.05 8.97 17.94
CA GLN A 45 -8.96 8.97 19.40
C GLN A 45 -10.12 9.75 20.04
N GLN A 46 -10.54 10.85 19.44
CA GLN A 46 -11.69 11.65 19.90
C GLN A 46 -13.00 10.85 19.84
N SER A 47 -13.15 9.96 18.87
CA SER A 47 -14.29 9.04 18.78
C SER A 47 -14.36 8.11 19.99
N MET A 48 -13.20 7.66 20.46
CA MET A 48 -13.10 6.77 21.63
C MET A 48 -13.33 7.53 22.95
N GLU A 49 -12.83 8.76 23.06
CA GLU A 49 -13.03 9.62 24.23
C GLU A 49 -14.50 10.00 24.42
N GLY A 50 -15.24 10.14 23.32
CA GLY A 50 -16.66 10.50 23.32
C GLY A 50 -17.62 9.31 23.38
N MET A 51 -17.15 8.09 23.67
CA MET A 51 -17.97 6.88 23.69
C MET A 51 -19.14 6.99 24.66
N LYS A 52 -20.35 6.68 24.18
CA LYS A 52 -21.55 6.50 24.99
C LYS A 52 -22.00 5.04 24.93
N GLY A 53 -22.09 4.40 26.08
CA GLY A 53 -22.51 3.00 26.15
C GLY A 53 -21.57 2.02 25.42
N GLY A 54 -20.27 2.34 25.33
CA GLY A 54 -19.28 1.50 24.65
C GLY A 54 -19.24 1.65 23.10
N VAL A 55 -20.03 2.55 22.55
CA VAL A 55 -20.08 2.81 21.11
C VAL A 55 -19.32 4.10 20.78
N PRO A 56 -18.28 4.05 19.92
CA PRO A 56 -17.56 5.24 19.47
C PRO A 56 -18.46 6.21 18.70
N ASN A 57 -18.21 7.49 18.83
CA ASN A 57 -18.83 8.48 17.94
C ASN A 57 -18.11 8.49 16.59
N LEU A 58 -18.86 8.35 15.51
CA LEU A 58 -18.34 8.53 14.16
C LEU A 58 -18.39 10.00 13.78
N TRP A 59 -17.33 10.48 13.16
CA TRP A 59 -17.24 11.81 12.60
C TRP A 59 -17.34 11.75 11.08
N ARG A 60 -18.09 12.66 10.48
CA ARG A 60 -18.16 12.76 9.03
C ARG A 60 -16.80 13.17 8.47
N ASN A 61 -16.38 12.49 7.43
CA ASN A 61 -15.21 12.87 6.64
C ASN A 61 -15.63 13.73 5.45
N ASP A 62 -15.32 15.02 5.51
CA ASP A 62 -15.65 15.96 4.42
C ASP A 62 -14.75 15.77 3.18
N TYR A 63 -13.67 14.98 3.30
CA TYR A 63 -12.73 14.65 2.23
C TYR A 63 -12.84 13.19 1.80
N SER A 64 -13.96 12.58 2.05
CA SER A 64 -14.21 11.18 1.69
C SER A 64 -14.13 10.97 0.18
N TRP A 65 -13.50 9.87 -0.22
CA TRP A 65 -13.30 9.56 -1.64
C TRP A 65 -14.59 9.14 -2.36
N ASP A 66 -15.59 8.67 -1.63
CA ASP A 66 -16.91 8.38 -2.19
C ASP A 66 -17.65 9.64 -2.70
N ALA A 67 -17.12 10.83 -2.43
CA ALA A 67 -17.58 12.05 -3.09
C ALA A 67 -17.32 12.05 -4.62
N LEU A 68 -16.36 11.24 -5.11
CA LEU A 68 -15.90 11.25 -6.50
C LEU A 68 -15.98 9.87 -7.18
N SER A 69 -16.10 8.79 -6.43
CA SER A 69 -15.92 7.43 -6.93
C SER A 69 -16.72 6.42 -6.11
N ASN A 70 -17.14 5.34 -6.73
CA ASN A 70 -17.52 4.14 -5.99
C ASN A 70 -16.28 3.51 -5.39
N ILE A 71 -16.29 3.12 -4.11
CA ILE A 71 -15.12 2.60 -3.40
C ILE A 71 -15.32 1.13 -3.10
N LEU A 72 -14.40 0.30 -3.58
CA LEU A 72 -14.30 -1.11 -3.25
C LEU A 72 -13.07 -1.36 -2.38
N ILE A 73 -13.28 -1.99 -1.26
CA ILE A 73 -12.22 -2.43 -0.35
C ILE A 73 -12.33 -3.95 -0.23
N LEU A 74 -11.31 -4.65 -0.68
CA LEU A 74 -11.15 -6.09 -0.46
C LEU A 74 -10.19 -6.28 0.72
N GLU A 75 -10.59 -7.08 1.71
CA GLU A 75 -9.67 -7.42 2.80
C GLU A 75 -8.71 -8.52 2.34
N HIS A 76 -7.71 -8.12 1.60
CA HIS A 76 -6.73 -8.94 0.91
C HIS A 76 -5.32 -8.80 1.54
N PRO A 77 -4.51 -9.88 1.60
CA PRO A 77 -4.86 -11.27 1.28
C PRO A 77 -5.79 -11.90 2.33
N PRO A 78 -6.50 -13.00 2.01
CA PRO A 78 -7.31 -13.73 3.00
C PRO A 78 -6.52 -14.05 4.25
N GLY A 79 -7.13 -13.81 5.42
CA GLY A 79 -6.46 -13.76 6.72
C GLY A 79 -6.34 -12.34 7.25
N THR A 80 -6.61 -11.33 6.39
CA THR A 80 -6.67 -9.91 6.75
C THR A 80 -8.09 -9.56 7.19
N GLY A 81 -8.22 -8.79 8.26
CA GLY A 81 -9.50 -8.30 8.75
C GLY A 81 -10.51 -9.43 8.98
N PHE A 82 -11.66 -9.37 8.31
CA PHE A 82 -12.71 -10.39 8.36
C PHE A 82 -12.56 -11.47 7.28
N SER A 83 -11.59 -11.37 6.39
CA SER A 83 -11.27 -12.42 5.41
C SER A 83 -10.56 -13.60 6.09
N TYR A 84 -10.86 -14.82 5.68
CA TYR A 84 -10.24 -16.03 6.25
C TYR A 84 -10.03 -17.11 5.20
N CYS A 85 -9.10 -18.02 5.46
CA CYS A 85 -8.92 -19.24 4.69
C CYS A 85 -9.72 -20.39 5.31
N ALA A 86 -10.35 -21.19 4.46
CA ALA A 86 -11.13 -22.34 4.89
C ALA A 86 -10.65 -23.62 4.21
N ALA A 87 -10.63 -24.71 4.99
CA ALA A 87 -10.49 -26.05 4.44
C ALA A 87 -11.77 -26.46 3.68
N LYS A 88 -11.70 -27.56 2.92
CA LYS A 88 -12.84 -28.08 2.15
C LYS A 88 -14.10 -28.38 2.98
N ASN A 89 -13.93 -28.64 4.28
CA ASN A 89 -15.03 -28.86 5.21
C ASN A 89 -15.58 -27.57 5.84
N GLY A 90 -15.07 -26.39 5.41
CA GLY A 90 -15.50 -25.07 5.90
C GLY A 90 -14.82 -24.61 7.18
N SER A 91 -13.96 -25.42 7.82
CA SER A 91 -13.22 -24.97 9.02
C SER A 91 -12.15 -23.95 8.66
N ALA A 92 -11.97 -22.92 9.49
CA ALA A 92 -10.90 -21.95 9.33
C ALA A 92 -9.52 -22.62 9.44
N VAL A 93 -8.60 -22.25 8.56
CA VAL A 93 -7.21 -22.73 8.56
C VAL A 93 -6.26 -21.54 8.41
N PRO A 94 -4.99 -21.67 8.85
CA PRO A 94 -4.01 -20.64 8.64
C PRO A 94 -3.80 -20.35 7.14
N CYS A 95 -3.82 -19.09 6.76
CA CYS A 95 -3.50 -18.66 5.42
C CYS A 95 -1.97 -18.64 5.22
N LYS A 96 -1.52 -18.98 4.01
CA LYS A 96 -0.11 -18.91 3.61
C LYS A 96 -0.05 -18.33 2.22
N TRP A 97 0.66 -17.22 2.07
CA TRP A 97 0.79 -16.48 0.83
C TRP A 97 2.25 -16.27 0.46
N ASN A 98 2.50 -16.23 -0.83
CA ASN A 98 3.67 -15.63 -1.46
C ASN A 98 3.17 -14.65 -2.53
N ASP A 99 4.09 -13.93 -3.19
CA ASP A 99 3.72 -12.88 -4.15
C ASP A 99 2.90 -13.40 -5.34
N GLU A 100 3.15 -14.62 -5.80
CA GLU A 100 2.41 -15.22 -6.91
C GLU A 100 1.01 -15.66 -6.47
N THR A 101 0.92 -16.43 -5.39
CA THR A 101 -0.35 -16.99 -4.94
C THR A 101 -1.31 -15.93 -4.41
N GLN A 102 -0.80 -14.88 -3.75
CA GLN A 102 -1.63 -13.76 -3.34
C GLN A 102 -2.15 -12.96 -4.55
N ALA A 103 -1.32 -12.74 -5.59
CA ALA A 103 -1.73 -12.00 -6.77
C ALA A 103 -2.83 -12.74 -7.56
N GLU A 104 -2.72 -14.06 -7.68
CA GLU A 104 -3.76 -14.87 -8.29
C GLU A 104 -5.06 -14.83 -7.47
N ALA A 105 -4.96 -14.96 -6.14
CA ALA A 105 -6.11 -14.85 -5.26
C ALA A 105 -6.76 -13.47 -5.38
N PHE A 106 -5.98 -12.39 -5.46
CA PHE A 106 -6.49 -11.03 -5.58
C PHE A 106 -7.29 -10.85 -6.89
N LEU A 107 -6.78 -11.36 -8.00
CA LEU A 107 -7.54 -11.36 -9.27
C LEU A 107 -8.85 -12.13 -9.13
N MET A 108 -8.81 -13.34 -8.55
CA MET A 108 -10.02 -14.16 -8.33
C MET A 108 -11.05 -13.45 -7.43
N GLU A 109 -10.60 -12.74 -6.43
CA GLU A 109 -11.45 -11.95 -5.53
C GLU A 109 -12.13 -10.80 -6.26
N LEU A 110 -11.39 -10.09 -7.10
CA LEU A 110 -11.91 -9.01 -7.91
C LEU A 110 -12.90 -9.52 -8.96
N GLU A 111 -12.57 -10.62 -9.65
CA GLU A 111 -13.48 -11.31 -10.59
C GLU A 111 -14.77 -11.74 -9.88
N GLY A 112 -14.65 -12.38 -8.72
CA GLY A 112 -15.79 -12.81 -7.93
C GLY A 112 -16.68 -11.66 -7.45
N TRP A 113 -16.08 -10.50 -7.15
CA TRP A 113 -16.84 -9.31 -6.82
C TRP A 113 -17.63 -8.79 -8.02
N PHE A 114 -17.01 -8.72 -9.20
CA PHE A 114 -17.69 -8.34 -10.44
C PHE A 114 -18.79 -9.33 -10.87
N ASP A 115 -18.69 -10.59 -10.47
CA ASP A 115 -19.77 -11.57 -10.73
C ASP A 115 -20.97 -11.34 -9.81
N LEU A 116 -20.76 -10.84 -8.61
CA LEU A 116 -21.81 -10.43 -7.67
C LEU A 116 -22.45 -9.08 -8.06
N PHE A 117 -21.66 -8.18 -8.65
CA PHE A 117 -22.05 -6.82 -9.01
C PHE A 117 -21.73 -6.54 -10.49
N PRO A 118 -22.41 -7.21 -11.42
CA PRO A 118 -22.11 -7.12 -12.85
C PRO A 118 -22.33 -5.73 -13.45
N GLU A 119 -23.14 -4.88 -12.82
CA GLU A 119 -23.39 -3.49 -13.20
C GLU A 119 -22.16 -2.62 -13.18
N TYR A 120 -21.16 -2.97 -12.35
CA TYR A 120 -19.89 -2.22 -12.25
C TYR A 120 -18.81 -2.70 -13.24
N LYS A 121 -19.07 -3.76 -14.02
CA LYS A 121 -18.07 -4.32 -14.97
C LYS A 121 -17.62 -3.34 -16.05
N GLU A 122 -18.46 -2.38 -16.42
CA GLU A 122 -18.15 -1.40 -17.47
C GLU A 122 -17.67 -0.04 -16.92
N HIS A 123 -17.52 0.09 -15.61
CA HIS A 123 -17.01 1.31 -15.00
C HIS A 123 -15.49 1.43 -15.21
N ASP A 124 -15.01 2.67 -15.36
CA ASP A 124 -13.57 2.93 -15.30
C ASP A 124 -13.02 2.48 -13.94
N LEU A 125 -12.00 1.62 -13.95
CA LEU A 125 -11.40 1.04 -12.75
C LEU A 125 -10.07 1.74 -12.44
N PHE A 126 -9.92 2.14 -11.18
CA PHE A 126 -8.66 2.61 -10.62
C PHE A 126 -8.22 1.71 -9.46
N LEU A 127 -6.93 1.35 -9.44
CA LEU A 127 -6.33 0.59 -8.35
C LEU A 127 -5.52 1.55 -7.48
N THR A 128 -5.90 1.67 -6.22
CA THR A 128 -5.27 2.60 -5.30
C THR A 128 -4.89 1.91 -3.99
N GLY A 129 -3.91 2.46 -3.30
CA GLY A 129 -3.50 1.91 -2.02
C GLY A 129 -2.29 2.61 -1.45
N GLU A 130 -1.78 2.09 -0.34
CA GLU A 130 -0.61 2.64 0.31
C GLU A 130 0.36 1.57 0.81
N SER A 131 1.59 1.98 1.09
CA SER A 131 2.59 1.18 1.79
C SER A 131 2.86 -0.15 1.07
N TYR A 132 2.60 -1.31 1.69
CA TYR A 132 2.81 -2.63 1.09
C TYR A 132 1.91 -2.89 -0.14
N ALA A 133 0.88 -2.08 -0.37
CA ALA A 133 0.12 -2.11 -1.62
C ALA A 133 1.02 -1.86 -2.85
N GLY A 134 2.19 -1.25 -2.67
CA GLY A 134 3.23 -1.10 -3.69
C GLY A 134 3.77 -2.42 -4.24
N LEU A 135 3.60 -3.53 -3.53
CA LEU A 135 3.88 -4.89 -4.00
C LEU A 135 2.60 -5.59 -4.46
N LEU A 136 1.51 -5.44 -3.72
CA LEU A 136 0.26 -6.15 -4.01
C LEU A 136 -0.38 -5.69 -5.32
N LEU A 137 -0.50 -4.37 -5.53
CA LEU A 137 -1.17 -3.81 -6.70
C LEU A 137 -0.41 -4.03 -8.02
N PRO A 138 0.92 -3.84 -8.12
CA PRO A 138 1.64 -4.19 -9.35
C PRO A 138 1.53 -5.67 -9.71
N ASN A 139 1.53 -6.56 -8.71
CA ASN A 139 1.32 -7.98 -8.94
C ASN A 139 -0.10 -8.27 -9.45
N LEU A 140 -1.13 -7.64 -8.89
CA LEU A 140 -2.50 -7.70 -9.42
C LEU A 140 -2.58 -7.15 -10.84
N MET A 141 -1.95 -5.99 -11.11
CA MET A 141 -1.92 -5.40 -12.45
C MET A 141 -1.26 -6.33 -13.47
N HIS A 142 -0.18 -7.01 -13.07
CA HIS A 142 0.46 -8.02 -13.92
C HIS A 142 -0.49 -9.18 -14.23
N GLN A 143 -1.23 -9.69 -13.25
CA GLN A 143 -2.25 -10.71 -13.46
C GLN A 143 -3.35 -10.21 -14.41
N ILE A 144 -3.86 -9.01 -14.21
CA ILE A 144 -4.89 -8.40 -15.08
C ILE A 144 -4.38 -8.26 -16.51
N ALA A 145 -3.11 -7.88 -16.72
CA ALA A 145 -2.53 -7.69 -18.04
C ALA A 145 -2.20 -8.99 -18.77
N THR A 146 -1.92 -10.07 -18.04
CA THR A 146 -1.39 -11.33 -18.64
C THR A 146 -2.41 -12.47 -18.68
N GLN A 147 -3.44 -12.43 -17.82
CA GLN A 147 -4.45 -13.49 -17.78
C GLN A 147 -5.58 -13.24 -18.79
N PRO A 148 -5.84 -14.15 -19.75
CA PRO A 148 -6.90 -13.94 -20.73
C PRO A 148 -8.30 -13.78 -20.11
N ARG A 149 -8.55 -14.41 -18.96
CA ARG A 149 -9.82 -14.29 -18.22
C ARG A 149 -10.08 -12.87 -17.71
N ALA A 150 -9.03 -12.10 -17.46
CA ALA A 150 -9.13 -10.73 -16.98
C ALA A 150 -9.28 -9.67 -18.09
N ALA A 151 -9.49 -10.06 -19.35
CA ALA A 151 -9.55 -9.14 -20.49
C ALA A 151 -10.61 -8.03 -20.31
N ALA A 152 -11.75 -8.33 -19.72
CA ALA A 152 -12.79 -7.33 -19.45
C ALA A 152 -12.34 -6.31 -18.39
N ILE A 153 -11.67 -6.77 -17.34
CA ILE A 153 -11.10 -5.89 -16.29
C ILE A 153 -9.97 -5.04 -16.87
N SER A 154 -9.09 -5.66 -17.67
CA SER A 154 -7.97 -4.98 -18.32
C SER A 154 -8.42 -3.82 -19.20
N LYS A 155 -9.53 -3.98 -19.96
CA LYS A 155 -10.11 -2.93 -20.80
C LYS A 155 -10.51 -1.68 -19.99
N ASN A 156 -11.01 -1.89 -18.80
CA ASN A 156 -11.57 -0.84 -17.96
C ASN A 156 -10.57 -0.30 -16.92
N LEU A 157 -9.42 -0.95 -16.73
CA LEU A 157 -8.35 -0.44 -15.89
C LEU A 157 -7.72 0.81 -16.50
N LYS A 158 -7.86 1.96 -15.84
CA LYS A 158 -7.40 3.27 -16.32
C LYS A 158 -6.11 3.74 -15.66
N GLY A 159 -5.85 3.29 -14.44
CA GLY A 159 -4.63 3.69 -13.76
C GLY A 159 -4.50 3.11 -12.36
N ALA A 160 -3.35 3.39 -11.76
CA ALA A 160 -3.08 3.08 -10.36
C ALA A 160 -2.39 4.27 -9.68
N ALA A 161 -2.67 4.41 -8.37
CA ALA A 161 -2.00 5.40 -7.52
C ALA A 161 -1.67 4.75 -6.17
N ILE A 162 -0.40 4.80 -5.78
CA ILE A 162 0.09 4.16 -4.57
C ILE A 162 0.82 5.19 -3.73
N GLY A 163 0.28 5.47 -2.54
CA GLY A 163 0.89 6.35 -1.58
C GLY A 163 1.99 5.65 -0.79
N ASN A 164 3.17 6.27 -0.65
CA ASN A 164 4.30 5.74 0.15
C ASN A 164 4.56 4.25 -0.09
N GLY A 165 4.56 3.84 -1.37
CA GLY A 165 4.56 2.44 -1.78
C GLY A 165 5.88 1.72 -1.51
N CYS A 166 5.77 0.48 -1.04
CA CYS A 166 6.89 -0.47 -1.02
C CYS A 166 7.09 -1.01 -2.43
N THR A 167 8.05 -0.50 -3.15
CA THR A 167 8.25 -0.88 -4.58
C THR A 167 9.32 -1.94 -4.78
N GLY A 168 9.89 -2.46 -3.69
CA GLY A 168 11.06 -3.35 -3.75
C GLY A 168 12.34 -2.59 -4.09
N THR A 169 13.47 -3.23 -3.87
CA THR A 169 14.79 -2.70 -4.25
C THR A 169 15.36 -3.56 -5.36
N PRO A 170 15.80 -2.96 -6.48
CA PRO A 170 16.56 -3.69 -7.48
C PRO A 170 17.78 -4.40 -6.84
N GLY A 171 17.96 -5.68 -7.15
CA GLY A 171 19.10 -6.46 -6.65
C GLY A 171 18.92 -7.10 -5.27
N GLN A 172 17.81 -6.90 -4.57
CA GLN A 172 17.51 -7.73 -3.40
C GLN A 172 16.95 -9.09 -3.84
N THR A 173 17.74 -10.12 -3.62
CA THR A 173 17.24 -11.49 -3.68
C THR A 173 16.17 -11.68 -2.60
N VAL A 174 15.17 -12.47 -2.91
CA VAL A 174 13.94 -12.82 -2.17
C VAL A 174 14.14 -13.25 -0.69
N ALA A 175 15.34 -13.11 -0.13
CA ALA A 175 15.75 -13.73 1.12
C ALA A 175 15.53 -12.90 2.39
N LYS A 176 15.00 -11.68 2.32
CA LYS A 176 14.69 -10.92 3.54
C LYS A 176 13.24 -10.43 3.52
N PRO A 177 12.37 -10.97 4.40
CA PRO A 177 11.07 -10.37 4.68
C PRO A 177 11.30 -8.99 5.32
N GLY A 178 10.71 -7.96 4.76
CA GLY A 178 10.86 -6.59 5.25
C GLY A 178 11.08 -5.58 4.14
N THR A 179 10.55 -5.84 2.98
CA THR A 179 10.76 -5.14 1.71
C THR A 179 10.11 -3.77 1.59
N CYS A 180 9.49 -3.25 2.64
CA CYS A 180 9.13 -1.84 2.71
C CYS A 180 10.30 -0.96 3.10
N ASN A 181 11.32 -1.54 3.69
CA ASN A 181 12.58 -0.85 3.86
C ASN A 181 13.42 -1.12 2.64
N LEU A 182 13.65 -0.09 1.88
CA LEU A 182 14.70 -0.05 0.87
C LEU A 182 16.08 -0.23 1.54
N GLY A 183 16.19 -1.02 2.56
CA GLY A 183 17.37 -1.14 3.42
C GLY A 183 18.66 -1.19 2.63
N GLY A 184 19.58 -0.31 2.94
CA GLY A 184 20.88 -0.18 2.36
C GLY A 184 21.22 1.24 1.93
N ASP A 185 22.28 1.37 1.15
CA ASP A 185 22.86 2.65 0.73
C ASP A 185 21.90 3.54 -0.05
N PHE A 186 21.00 2.95 -0.80
CA PHE A 186 20.02 3.66 -1.63
C PHE A 186 19.02 4.46 -0.77
N ASP A 187 18.51 3.88 0.30
CA ASP A 187 17.61 4.58 1.22
C ASP A 187 18.31 5.70 1.94
N THR A 188 19.52 5.43 2.39
CA THR A 188 20.32 6.42 3.10
C THR A 188 20.59 7.62 2.21
N GLN A 189 20.96 7.40 0.95
CA GLN A 189 21.16 8.47 -0.02
C GLN A 189 19.89 9.27 -0.27
N HIS A 190 18.76 8.58 -0.52
CA HIS A 190 17.47 9.24 -0.74
C HIS A 190 17.02 10.07 0.45
N ASN A 191 17.17 9.53 1.66
CA ASN A 191 16.83 10.27 2.88
C ASN A 191 17.70 11.51 3.04
N VAL A 192 19.01 11.40 2.78
CA VAL A 192 19.92 12.56 2.82
C VAL A 192 19.49 13.63 1.80
N ASP A 193 19.18 13.23 0.58
CA ASP A 193 18.74 14.16 -0.47
C ASP A 193 17.36 14.75 -0.18
N LEU A 194 16.43 13.95 0.36
CA LEU A 194 15.12 14.40 0.79
C LEU A 194 15.24 15.46 1.88
N PHE A 195 15.97 15.19 2.96
CA PHE A 195 16.16 16.13 4.05
C PHE A 195 16.91 17.39 3.61
N PHE A 196 17.89 17.25 2.73
CA PHE A 196 18.58 18.39 2.17
C PHE A 196 17.65 19.24 1.29
N GLY A 197 16.86 18.61 0.43
CA GLY A 197 15.90 19.27 -0.45
C GLY A 197 14.81 20.05 0.30
N HIS A 198 14.44 19.56 1.49
CA HIS A 198 13.46 20.21 2.38
C HIS A 198 14.09 21.21 3.38
N GLY A 199 15.39 21.49 3.27
CA GLY A 199 16.08 22.43 4.15
C GLY A 199 16.31 21.91 5.59
N MET A 200 16.05 20.64 5.85
CA MET A 200 16.24 19.99 7.15
C MET A 200 17.70 19.59 7.40
N LEU A 201 18.52 19.55 6.35
CA LEU A 201 19.93 19.21 6.41
C LEU A 201 20.76 20.32 5.78
N SER A 202 21.81 20.78 6.48
CA SER A 202 22.72 21.78 5.93
C SER A 202 23.57 21.23 4.78
N ARG A 203 23.99 22.08 3.85
CA ARG A 203 24.95 21.71 2.78
C ARG A 203 26.23 21.08 3.37
N LYS A 204 26.76 21.67 4.43
CA LYS A 204 27.95 21.16 5.12
C LYS A 204 27.75 19.75 5.64
N SER A 205 26.61 19.47 6.23
CA SER A 205 26.28 18.15 6.77
C SER A 205 26.08 17.13 5.64
N ARG A 206 25.32 17.48 4.61
CA ARG A 206 25.14 16.66 3.41
C ARG A 206 26.49 16.27 2.78
N ASP A 207 27.36 17.26 2.52
CA ASP A 207 28.65 17.03 1.87
C ASP A 207 29.58 16.17 2.75
N ALA A 208 29.51 16.31 4.07
CA ALA A 208 30.23 15.46 5.01
C ALA A 208 29.73 14.00 4.96
N ILE A 209 28.42 13.80 4.88
CA ILE A 209 27.81 12.46 4.74
C ILE A 209 28.22 11.84 3.40
N TYR A 210 28.09 12.56 2.29
CA TYR A 210 28.50 12.09 0.98
C TYR A 210 29.99 11.75 0.88
N LYS A 211 30.82 12.46 1.61
CA LYS A 211 32.26 12.17 1.70
C LYS A 211 32.55 10.90 2.53
N ALA A 212 31.76 10.67 3.57
CA ALA A 212 31.95 9.54 4.50
C ALA A 212 31.25 8.26 4.03
N CYS A 213 30.16 8.39 3.27
CA CYS A 213 29.34 7.29 2.75
C CYS A 213 29.55 7.21 1.22
N PRO A 214 30.24 6.22 0.70
CA PRO A 214 30.37 6.05 -0.74
C PRO A 214 29.03 5.54 -1.32
N PHE A 215 28.13 6.45 -1.62
CA PHE A 215 26.87 6.17 -2.35
C PHE A 215 27.18 5.96 -3.83
N SER A 216 27.86 4.90 -4.19
CA SER A 216 28.14 4.57 -5.59
C SER A 216 27.15 3.52 -6.07
N CYS A 217 25.93 3.92 -6.34
CA CYS A 217 25.04 3.15 -7.20
C CYS A 217 25.35 3.52 -8.66
N THR A 218 26.27 2.82 -9.31
CA THR A 218 26.38 2.84 -10.77
C THR A 218 25.22 2.07 -11.36
N ALA A 219 24.86 2.31 -12.62
CA ALA A 219 23.73 1.71 -13.32
C ALA A 219 23.77 0.16 -13.41
N GLU A 220 24.80 -0.47 -12.90
CA GLU A 220 24.94 -1.90 -12.72
C GLU A 220 24.62 -2.23 -11.27
N LEU A 221 23.38 -2.58 -11.04
CA LEU A 221 22.67 -2.83 -9.78
C LEU A 221 23.31 -3.82 -8.80
N GLU A 222 24.41 -4.47 -9.14
CA GLU A 222 25.11 -5.43 -8.28
C GLU A 222 26.11 -4.78 -7.29
N ALA A 223 26.40 -3.48 -7.41
CA ALA A 223 27.48 -2.82 -6.68
C ALA A 223 27.01 -1.87 -5.55
N CYS A 224 25.75 -1.83 -5.22
CA CYS A 224 25.26 -1.05 -4.07
C CYS A 224 25.53 -1.81 -2.75
N HIS A 225 26.79 -2.08 -2.46
CA HIS A 225 27.18 -2.76 -1.22
C HIS A 225 28.10 -1.90 -0.35
N ASN A 226 27.67 -1.72 0.91
CA ASN A 226 28.43 -1.24 2.08
C ASN A 226 28.55 0.26 2.33
N SER A 227 27.44 0.90 2.74
CA SER A 227 27.50 2.11 3.59
C SER A 227 27.76 1.80 5.07
N SER A 228 28.13 0.57 5.42
CA SER A 228 28.33 0.13 6.81
C SER A 228 29.69 0.49 7.43
N GLY A 229 30.43 1.42 6.84
CA GLY A 229 31.68 1.91 7.43
C GLY A 229 31.44 2.75 8.69
N ALA A 230 32.29 2.59 9.72
CA ALA A 230 32.19 3.38 10.96
C ALA A 230 32.15 4.89 10.75
N ALA A 231 32.82 5.40 9.71
CA ALA A 231 32.78 6.81 9.33
C ALA A 231 31.42 7.25 8.78
N CYS A 232 30.77 6.42 7.96
CA CYS A 232 29.43 6.66 7.44
C CYS A 232 28.40 6.65 8.58
N ASN A 233 28.40 5.64 9.42
CA ASN A 233 27.49 5.54 10.57
C ASN A 233 27.64 6.72 11.53
N LYS A 234 28.87 7.21 11.76
CA LYS A 234 29.12 8.40 12.56
C LYS A 234 28.56 9.67 11.90
N ALA A 235 28.69 9.80 10.57
CA ALA A 235 28.15 10.95 9.83
C ALA A 235 26.62 10.93 9.80
N LEU A 236 26.00 9.75 9.67
CA LEU A 236 24.54 9.56 9.70
C LEU A 236 23.96 9.77 11.09
N GLY A 237 24.64 9.33 12.16
CA GLY A 237 24.21 9.58 13.54
C GLY A 237 24.15 11.06 13.92
N ALA A 238 24.79 11.94 13.14
CA ALA A 238 24.60 13.38 13.26
C ALA A 238 23.27 13.88 12.66
N MET A 239 22.60 13.09 11.80
CA MET A 239 21.27 13.40 11.26
C MET A 239 20.17 13.15 12.30
N ASP A 240 20.29 12.10 13.10
CA ASP A 240 19.28 11.73 14.10
C ASP A 240 19.15 12.79 15.22
N GLN A 241 20.14 13.68 15.34
CA GLN A 241 20.12 14.78 16.33
C GLN A 241 19.43 16.05 15.81
N VAL A 242 19.09 16.13 14.53
CA VAL A 242 18.43 17.32 13.92
C VAL A 242 16.91 17.21 13.97
N GLY A 243 16.38 16.03 14.28
CA GLY A 243 14.92 15.74 14.33
C GLY A 243 14.36 15.56 15.74
N ALA A 244 15.11 15.91 16.80
CA ALA A 244 14.66 15.83 18.19
C ALA A 244 14.33 17.21 18.77
#